data_20eec8649983a77f34cc56f356c9877b
#
_entry.id   20eec8649983a77f34cc56f356c9877b
#
_cell.length_a   1.000
_cell.length_b   1.000
_cell.length_c   1.000
_cell.angle_alpha   90.00
_cell.angle_beta   90.00
_cell.angle_gamma   90.00
#
_symmetry.space_group_name_H-M   'P 1'
#
loop_
_entity.id
_entity.type
_entity.pdbx_description
1 polymer ?
#
loop_
_entity_poly.entity_id
_entity_poly.type
_entity_poly.pdbx_seq_one_letter_code
_entity_poly.pdbx_strand_id
1 'polypeptide(L)'
;MCKNNQHLRLPNETPLQLRLLWDSSDEPWGFKDLDSRYLHANIPFLELLNLSPKFRIKGLSDGDLPHPTFTKFSSQFREQEQLAAITKKRVSSIEMHYFGHEQKLQPYLFDKFPLLNSKKECLGIIFHGKKMDFLAGEQYINQELPLTLLFEKPDNSF
;
A
#
# COMPACT_ATOMS: atom_id res chain seq x y z
N MET A 1 -29.77 -31.97 -1.65
CA MET A 1 -28.34 -31.66 -1.54
C MET A 1 -28.14 -30.23 -1.91
N CYS A 2 -28.08 -29.36 -0.92
CA CYS A 2 -27.70 -27.98 -1.13
C CYS A 2 -26.19 -27.93 -1.35
N LYS A 3 -25.77 -27.79 -2.60
CA LYS A 3 -24.41 -27.36 -2.87
C LYS A 3 -24.33 -25.93 -2.39
N ASN A 4 -23.80 -25.74 -1.19
CA ASN A 4 -23.36 -24.43 -0.75
C ASN A 4 -22.20 -24.01 -1.64
N ASN A 5 -22.52 -23.49 -2.81
CA ASN A 5 -21.62 -22.60 -3.51
C ASN A 5 -21.59 -21.30 -2.70
N GLN A 6 -20.93 -21.35 -1.55
CA GLN A 6 -20.36 -20.15 -1.00
C GLN A 6 -19.23 -19.76 -1.95
N HIS A 7 -19.59 -19.06 -3.03
CA HIS A 7 -18.63 -18.24 -3.73
C HIS A 7 -18.04 -17.36 -2.64
N LEU A 8 -16.76 -17.58 -2.32
CA LEU A 8 -15.99 -16.69 -1.49
C LEU A 8 -16.17 -15.30 -2.10
N ARG A 9 -17.09 -14.54 -1.55
CA ARG A 9 -17.18 -13.13 -1.85
C ARG A 9 -15.90 -12.52 -1.33
N LEU A 10 -15.06 -12.02 -2.23
CA LEU A 10 -13.99 -11.12 -1.86
C LEU A 10 -14.59 -10.05 -0.96
N PRO A 11 -13.94 -9.71 0.18
CA PRO A 11 -14.51 -8.74 1.09
C PRO A 11 -14.69 -7.42 0.34
N ASN A 12 -15.94 -6.96 0.22
CA ASN A 12 -16.25 -5.62 -0.27
C ASN A 12 -15.88 -4.57 0.78
N GLU A 13 -15.51 -5.01 1.97
CA GLU A 13 -15.19 -4.17 3.11
C GLU A 13 -13.94 -4.68 3.82
N THR A 14 -13.22 -3.75 4.42
CA THR A 14 -12.07 -4.07 5.26
C THR A 14 -12.55 -4.80 6.52
N PRO A 15 -11.93 -5.94 6.90
CA PRO A 15 -12.22 -6.60 8.16
C PRO A 15 -12.11 -5.63 9.33
N LEU A 16 -13.12 -5.61 10.21
CA LEU A 16 -13.21 -4.64 11.29
C LEU A 16 -11.99 -4.67 12.21
N GLN A 17 -11.49 -5.87 12.53
CA GLN A 17 -10.34 -6.03 13.43
C GLN A 17 -9.09 -5.38 12.86
N LEU A 18 -8.85 -5.52 11.56
CA LEU A 18 -7.72 -4.89 10.87
C LEU A 18 -7.88 -3.37 10.84
N ARG A 19 -9.08 -2.89 10.53
CA ARG A 19 -9.35 -1.46 10.50
C ARG A 19 -9.13 -0.81 11.87
N LEU A 20 -9.60 -1.44 12.95
CA LEU A 20 -9.40 -0.94 14.31
C LEU A 20 -7.91 -0.92 14.69
N LEU A 21 -7.15 -1.93 14.28
CA LEU A 21 -5.71 -1.96 14.49
C LEU A 21 -5.01 -0.82 13.76
N TRP A 22 -5.30 -0.64 12.48
CA TRP A 22 -4.68 0.40 11.68
C TRP A 22 -5.06 1.80 12.12
N ASP A 23 -6.31 2.01 12.53
CA ASP A 23 -6.78 3.31 12.99
C ASP A 23 -6.18 3.71 14.35
N SER A 24 -5.58 2.77 15.08
CA SER A 24 -4.85 3.04 16.31
C SER A 24 -3.34 3.27 16.10
N SER A 25 -2.84 3.03 14.90
CA SER A 25 -1.42 3.19 14.57
C SER A 25 -1.08 4.62 14.19
N ASP A 26 0.15 5.03 14.48
CA ASP A 26 0.71 6.31 14.04
C ASP A 26 1.35 6.22 12.64
N GLU A 27 1.45 5.03 12.08
CA GLU A 27 2.04 4.79 10.77
C GLU A 27 0.96 4.63 9.70
N PRO A 28 1.30 4.93 8.42
CA PRO A 28 0.37 4.73 7.30
C PRO A 28 0.02 3.26 7.09
N TRP A 29 -1.27 2.95 7.12
CA TRP A 29 -1.83 1.64 6.82
C TRP A 29 -3.06 1.77 5.95
N GLY A 30 -3.30 0.75 5.14
CA GLY A 30 -4.55 0.64 4.42
C GLY A 30 -4.71 -0.70 3.72
N PHE A 31 -5.81 -0.79 2.98
CA PHE A 31 -6.23 -2.00 2.31
C PHE A 31 -6.82 -1.68 0.95
N LYS A 32 -6.40 -2.43 -0.05
CA LYS A 32 -6.93 -2.35 -1.42
C LYS A 32 -7.50 -3.69 -1.85
N ASP A 33 -8.48 -3.63 -2.74
CA ASP A 33 -8.97 -4.84 -3.43
C ASP A 33 -7.97 -5.31 -4.52
N LEU A 34 -8.31 -6.41 -5.19
CA LEU A 34 -7.47 -6.99 -6.23
C LEU A 34 -7.42 -6.15 -7.52
N ASP A 35 -8.27 -5.15 -7.66
CA ASP A 35 -8.25 -4.16 -8.73
C ASP A 35 -7.49 -2.89 -8.37
N SER A 36 -6.71 -2.94 -7.29
CA SER A 36 -5.92 -1.82 -6.76
C SER A 36 -6.74 -0.60 -6.37
N ARG A 37 -7.99 -0.81 -5.95
CA ARG A 37 -8.86 0.22 -5.44
C ARG A 37 -8.85 0.21 -3.92
N TYR A 38 -8.77 1.39 -3.33
CA TYR A 38 -8.78 1.55 -1.88
C TYR A 38 -10.11 1.08 -1.28
N LEU A 39 -10.02 0.24 -0.25
CA LEU A 39 -11.15 -0.11 0.61
C LEU A 39 -11.06 0.62 1.95
N HIS A 40 -9.87 0.86 2.44
CA HIS A 40 -9.61 1.63 3.65
C HIS A 40 -8.20 2.23 3.64
N ALA A 41 -8.08 3.39 4.27
CA ALA A 41 -6.78 3.98 4.63
C ALA A 41 -6.94 4.70 5.97
N ASN A 42 -5.94 4.61 6.83
CA ASN A 42 -5.99 5.31 8.10
C ASN A 42 -5.59 6.79 7.94
N ILE A 43 -5.79 7.57 8.98
CA ILE A 43 -5.49 9.02 8.98
C ILE A 43 -4.02 9.29 8.68
N PRO A 44 -3.03 8.59 9.27
CA PRO A 44 -1.63 8.80 8.92
C PRO A 44 -1.32 8.66 7.44
N PHE A 45 -1.99 7.74 6.73
CA PHE A 45 -1.82 7.63 5.28
C PHE A 45 -2.41 8.84 4.54
N LEU A 46 -3.58 9.28 4.93
CA LEU A 46 -4.20 10.47 4.32
C LEU A 46 -3.33 11.72 4.55
N GLU A 47 -2.79 11.88 5.75
CA GLU A 47 -1.89 12.99 6.08
C GLU A 47 -0.59 12.92 5.28
N LEU A 48 -0.05 11.71 5.07
CA LEU A 48 1.13 11.49 4.25
C LEU A 48 0.93 12.04 2.83
N LEU A 49 -0.27 11.88 2.29
CA LEU A 49 -0.66 12.37 0.97
C LEU A 49 -1.18 13.82 0.97
N ASN A 50 -1.09 14.50 2.10
CA ASN A 50 -1.66 15.84 2.30
C ASN A 50 -3.16 15.91 1.99
N LEU A 51 -3.89 14.88 2.38
CA LEU A 51 -5.33 14.79 2.23
C LEU A 51 -6.03 15.06 3.57
N SER A 52 -7.24 15.61 3.51
CA SER A 52 -8.07 15.77 4.69
C SER A 52 -8.36 14.43 5.37
N PRO A 53 -8.45 14.36 6.71
CA PRO A 53 -8.90 13.15 7.40
C PRO A 53 -10.30 12.67 6.99
N LYS A 54 -11.08 13.55 6.37
CA LYS A 54 -12.42 13.25 5.86
C LYS A 54 -12.45 12.90 4.38
N PHE A 55 -11.30 12.81 3.74
CA PHE A 55 -11.21 12.46 2.33
C PHE A 55 -11.78 11.05 2.09
N ARG A 56 -12.67 10.95 1.12
CA ARG A 56 -13.32 9.68 0.77
C ARG A 56 -12.48 8.90 -0.23
N ILE A 57 -11.56 8.10 0.28
CA ILE A 57 -10.63 7.33 -0.55
C ILE A 57 -11.24 6.04 -1.09
N LYS A 58 -12.26 5.48 -0.43
CA LYS A 58 -12.86 4.19 -0.80
C LYS A 58 -13.36 4.19 -2.24
N GLY A 59 -12.94 3.17 -2.99
CA GLY A 59 -13.30 2.99 -4.40
C GLY A 59 -12.37 3.68 -5.39
N LEU A 60 -11.44 4.54 -4.93
CA LEU A 60 -10.49 5.23 -5.79
C LEU A 60 -9.25 4.37 -6.04
N SER A 61 -8.63 4.54 -7.20
CA SER A 61 -7.29 4.03 -7.49
C SER A 61 -6.24 5.09 -7.17
N ASP A 62 -4.95 4.71 -7.20
CA ASP A 62 -3.86 5.68 -7.01
C ASP A 62 -3.91 6.80 -8.05
N GLY A 63 -4.28 6.47 -9.28
CA GLY A 63 -4.42 7.46 -10.35
C GLY A 63 -5.53 8.49 -10.15
N ASP A 64 -6.50 8.19 -9.29
CA ASP A 64 -7.61 9.09 -8.97
C ASP A 64 -7.29 10.04 -7.81
N LEU A 65 -6.18 9.83 -7.10
CA LEU A 65 -5.82 10.65 -5.95
C LEU A 65 -5.28 12.01 -6.40
N PRO A 66 -5.63 13.10 -5.70
CA PRO A 66 -5.11 14.43 -6.00
C PRO A 66 -3.67 14.62 -5.50
N HIS A 67 -2.80 13.71 -5.90
CA HIS A 67 -1.39 13.71 -5.56
C HIS A 67 -0.58 13.40 -6.81
N PRO A 68 0.20 14.35 -7.35
CA PRO A 68 0.88 14.20 -8.65
C PRO A 68 1.77 12.96 -8.74
N THR A 69 2.44 12.63 -7.66
CA THR A 69 3.34 11.48 -7.59
C THR A 69 2.58 10.17 -7.67
N PHE A 70 1.44 10.05 -6.97
CA PHE A 70 0.61 8.85 -7.02
C PHE A 70 -0.01 8.65 -8.39
N THR A 71 -0.41 9.72 -9.05
CA THR A 71 -0.86 9.67 -10.44
C THR A 71 0.27 9.19 -11.37
N LYS A 72 1.47 9.75 -11.21
CA LYS A 72 2.63 9.41 -12.04
C LYS A 72 3.04 7.94 -11.91
N PHE A 73 3.04 7.40 -10.69
CA PHE A 73 3.51 6.04 -10.40
C PHE A 73 2.39 5.02 -10.21
N SER A 74 1.16 5.35 -10.55
CA SER A 74 0.00 4.47 -10.32
C SER A 74 0.16 3.09 -10.96
N SER A 75 0.75 3.00 -12.15
CA SER A 75 0.98 1.72 -12.82
C SER A 75 2.03 0.87 -12.10
N GLN A 76 3.11 1.48 -11.61
CA GLN A 76 4.14 0.77 -10.83
C GLN A 76 3.57 0.25 -9.51
N PHE A 77 2.75 1.04 -8.82
CA PHE A 77 2.08 0.60 -7.60
C PHE A 77 1.15 -0.59 -7.85
N ARG A 78 0.41 -0.53 -8.95
CA ARG A 78 -0.47 -1.63 -9.36
C ARG A 78 0.32 -2.89 -9.68
N GLU A 79 1.44 -2.79 -10.39
CA GLU A 79 2.32 -3.94 -10.67
C GLU A 79 2.86 -4.58 -9.40
N GLN A 80 3.26 -3.77 -8.41
CA GLN A 80 3.71 -4.26 -7.11
C GLN A 80 2.60 -5.00 -6.36
N GLU A 81 1.39 -4.49 -6.39
CA GLU A 81 0.21 -5.11 -5.77
C GLU A 81 -0.16 -6.41 -6.46
N GLN A 82 -0.12 -6.45 -7.79
CA GLN A 82 -0.34 -7.66 -8.57
C GLN A 82 0.74 -8.72 -8.29
N LEU A 83 2.00 -8.30 -8.15
CA LEU A 83 3.09 -9.20 -7.81
C LEU A 83 2.87 -9.84 -6.43
N ALA A 84 2.47 -9.05 -5.43
CA ALA A 84 2.13 -9.57 -4.11
C ALA A 84 0.96 -10.57 -4.16
N ALA A 85 -0.07 -10.25 -4.94
CA ALA A 85 -1.24 -11.12 -5.10
C ALA A 85 -0.89 -12.45 -5.77
N ILE A 86 -0.08 -12.43 -6.82
CA ILE A 86 0.29 -13.61 -7.60
C ILE A 86 1.27 -14.50 -6.84
N THR A 87 2.31 -13.89 -6.25
CA THR A 87 3.35 -14.64 -5.51
C THR A 87 2.89 -15.06 -4.13
N LYS A 88 1.83 -14.44 -3.61
CA LYS A 88 1.33 -14.63 -2.23
C LYS A 88 2.40 -14.33 -1.19
N LYS A 89 3.27 -13.39 -1.50
CA LYS A 89 4.39 -12.94 -0.65
C LYS A 89 4.38 -11.43 -0.54
N ARG A 90 4.98 -10.93 0.53
CA ARG A 90 5.20 -9.50 0.71
C ARG A 90 6.06 -8.93 -0.43
N VAL A 91 5.65 -7.78 -0.95
CA VAL A 91 6.45 -6.96 -1.85
C VAL A 91 6.81 -5.67 -1.12
N SER A 92 8.08 -5.32 -1.10
CA SER A 92 8.57 -4.10 -0.46
C SER A 92 9.13 -3.14 -1.51
N SER A 93 8.88 -1.85 -1.32
CA SER A 93 9.44 -0.79 -2.16
C SER A 93 9.93 0.37 -1.30
N ILE A 94 10.95 1.07 -1.80
CA ILE A 94 11.35 2.35 -1.24
C ILE A 94 10.68 3.43 -2.07
N GLU A 95 9.91 4.27 -1.38
CA GLU A 95 9.19 5.39 -1.98
C GLU A 95 9.86 6.69 -1.56
N MET A 96 10.49 7.35 -2.50
CA MET A 96 11.13 8.66 -2.29
C MET A 96 10.29 9.72 -2.98
N HIS A 97 9.37 10.32 -2.24
CA HIS A 97 8.41 11.28 -2.74
C HIS A 97 8.29 12.50 -1.83
N TYR A 98 7.63 13.53 -2.36
CA TYR A 98 7.25 14.70 -1.57
C TYR A 98 6.00 14.38 -0.76
N PHE A 99 6.18 14.17 0.54
CA PHE A 99 5.13 13.72 1.44
C PHE A 99 4.75 14.77 2.47
N GLY A 100 3.56 14.58 3.05
CA GLY A 100 3.04 15.34 4.16
C GLY A 100 2.59 16.75 3.78
N HIS A 101 2.14 17.51 4.79
CA HIS A 101 1.64 18.87 4.62
C HIS A 101 2.72 19.82 4.06
N GLU A 102 3.96 19.62 4.50
CA GLU A 102 5.08 20.46 4.08
C GLU A 102 5.68 20.06 2.73
N GLN A 103 5.19 18.98 2.12
CA GLN A 103 5.69 18.46 0.84
C GLN A 103 7.21 18.28 0.82
N LYS A 104 7.73 17.66 1.87
CA LYS A 104 9.15 17.34 1.99
C LYS A 104 9.47 16.02 1.31
N LEU A 105 10.62 16.00 0.62
CA LEU A 105 11.16 14.77 0.07
C LEU A 105 11.59 13.85 1.22
N GLN A 106 10.92 12.72 1.35
CA GLN A 106 11.14 11.77 2.44
C GLN A 106 11.14 10.34 1.93
N PRO A 107 12.09 9.50 2.36
CA PRO A 107 12.05 8.08 2.05
C PRO A 107 11.11 7.33 2.99
N TYR A 108 10.28 6.50 2.41
CA TYR A 108 9.42 5.55 3.10
C TYR A 108 9.66 4.14 2.58
N LEU A 109 9.71 3.18 3.48
CA LEU A 109 9.61 1.78 3.12
C LEU A 109 8.12 1.42 3.11
N PHE A 110 7.60 1.02 1.96
CA PHE A 110 6.25 0.49 1.85
C PHE A 110 6.29 -1.01 1.65
N ASP A 111 5.61 -1.71 2.55
CA ASP A 111 5.35 -3.13 2.44
C ASP A 111 3.93 -3.35 1.91
N LYS A 112 3.78 -4.28 0.99
CA LYS A 112 2.49 -4.72 0.46
C LYS A 112 2.33 -6.20 0.76
N PHE A 113 1.32 -6.51 1.58
CA PHE A 113 1.06 -7.85 2.06
C PHE A 113 -0.19 -8.41 1.40
N PRO A 114 -0.12 -9.60 0.80
CA PRO A 114 -1.34 -10.26 0.37
C PRO A 114 -2.13 -10.73 1.61
N LEU A 115 -3.39 -10.32 1.71
CA LEU A 115 -4.29 -10.88 2.70
C LEU A 115 -4.84 -12.19 2.17
N LEU A 116 -4.46 -13.28 2.82
CA LEU A 116 -4.86 -14.62 2.41
C LEU A 116 -5.95 -15.16 3.32
N ASN A 117 -6.88 -15.93 2.75
CA ASN A 117 -7.83 -16.71 3.53
C ASN A 117 -7.23 -18.07 3.93
N SER A 118 -8.02 -18.90 4.62
CA SER A 118 -7.56 -20.22 5.07
C SER A 118 -7.20 -21.18 3.93
N LYS A 119 -7.71 -20.92 2.71
CA LYS A 119 -7.38 -21.65 1.49
C LYS A 119 -6.21 -21.08 0.73
N LYS A 120 -5.52 -20.07 1.31
CA LYS A 120 -4.42 -19.34 0.70
C LYS A 120 -4.79 -18.59 -0.59
N GLU A 121 -6.05 -18.19 -0.72
CA GLU A 121 -6.52 -17.33 -1.80
C GLU A 121 -6.31 -15.87 -1.38
N CYS A 122 -5.82 -15.03 -2.29
CA CYS A 122 -5.60 -13.61 -2.02
C CYS A 122 -6.94 -12.85 -2.07
N LEU A 123 -7.26 -12.16 -0.98
CA LEU A 123 -8.49 -11.37 -0.83
C LEU A 123 -8.29 -9.90 -1.14
N GLY A 124 -7.07 -9.43 -1.08
CA GLY A 124 -6.70 -8.05 -1.28
C GLY A 124 -5.29 -7.78 -0.78
N ILE A 125 -4.89 -6.53 -0.82
CA ILE A 125 -3.53 -6.10 -0.47
C ILE A 125 -3.56 -5.12 0.68
N ILE A 126 -2.90 -5.48 1.78
CA ILE A 126 -2.62 -4.58 2.89
C ILE A 126 -1.33 -3.82 2.57
N PHE A 127 -1.33 -2.51 2.74
CA PHE A 127 -0.11 -1.73 2.64
C PHE A 127 0.23 -1.07 3.97
N HIS A 128 1.53 -0.95 4.23
CA HIS A 128 2.09 -0.31 5.40
C HIS A 128 3.31 0.53 5.01
N GLY A 129 3.35 1.75 5.48
CA GLY A 129 4.48 2.65 5.28
C GLY A 129 5.25 2.91 6.56
N LYS A 130 6.57 2.89 6.46
CA LYS A 130 7.47 3.23 7.55
C LYS A 130 8.49 4.25 7.08
N LYS A 131 8.58 5.36 7.81
CA LYS A 131 9.57 6.38 7.51
C LYS A 131 10.98 5.83 7.70
N MET A 132 11.84 6.09 6.71
CA MET A 132 13.24 5.71 6.76
C MET A 132 14.10 6.90 7.20
N ASP A 133 15.23 6.60 7.85
CA ASP A 133 16.22 7.60 8.16
C ASP A 133 17.05 7.97 6.93
N PHE A 134 17.54 9.23 6.90
CA PHE A 134 18.27 9.81 5.75
C PHE A 134 19.59 9.11 5.41
N LEU A 135 20.10 8.21 6.24
CA LEU A 135 21.34 7.48 5.99
C LEU A 135 21.33 6.60 4.75
N ALA A 136 20.14 6.32 4.20
CA ALA A 136 19.99 5.64 2.90
C ALA A 136 20.03 6.61 1.70
N GLY A 137 20.06 7.93 1.95
CA GLY A 137 19.91 8.96 0.90
C GLY A 137 21.07 9.06 -0.07
N GLU A 138 22.29 8.70 0.34
CA GLU A 138 23.47 8.77 -0.54
C GLU A 138 23.35 7.88 -1.78
N GLN A 139 22.58 6.81 -1.70
CA GLN A 139 22.32 5.90 -2.82
C GLN A 139 21.44 6.53 -3.91
N TYR A 140 20.75 7.62 -3.61
CA TYR A 140 19.74 8.23 -4.49
C TYR A 140 20.18 9.59 -5.05
N ILE A 141 21.36 10.10 -4.69
CA ILE A 141 21.84 11.44 -5.07
C ILE A 141 21.91 11.63 -6.58
N ASN A 142 22.10 10.54 -7.35
CA ASN A 142 22.22 10.58 -8.81
C ASN A 142 20.93 10.11 -9.54
N GLN A 143 19.82 9.95 -8.84
CA GLN A 143 18.57 9.49 -9.41
C GLN A 143 17.56 10.62 -9.53
N GLU A 144 16.76 10.56 -10.59
CA GLU A 144 15.64 11.48 -10.73
C GLU A 144 14.61 11.26 -9.63
N LEU A 145 14.26 12.32 -8.92
CA LEU A 145 13.28 12.29 -7.83
C LEU A 145 11.98 12.96 -8.29
N PRO A 146 10.80 12.48 -7.88
CA PRO A 146 10.52 11.34 -7.01
C PRO A 146 10.79 10.00 -7.67
N LEU A 147 10.94 8.94 -6.89
CA LEU A 147 11.19 7.59 -7.39
C LEU A 147 10.50 6.51 -6.56
N THR A 148 10.29 5.37 -7.20
CA THR A 148 9.83 4.13 -6.60
C THR A 148 10.84 3.03 -6.93
N LEU A 149 11.35 2.33 -5.92
CA LEU A 149 12.30 1.25 -6.09
C LEU A 149 11.78 -0.02 -5.41
N LEU A 150 11.63 -1.10 -6.18
CA LEU A 150 11.42 -2.41 -5.62
C LEU A 150 12.63 -2.81 -4.78
N PHE A 151 12.37 -3.22 -3.55
CA PHE A 151 13.36 -3.74 -2.65
C PHE A 151 13.34 -5.25 -2.71
N GLU A 152 14.32 -5.84 -3.43
CA GLU A 152 14.55 -7.26 -3.36
C GLU A 152 15.36 -7.54 -2.10
N LYS A 153 14.71 -8.13 -1.09
CA LYS A 153 15.49 -8.74 -0.03
C LYS A 153 16.32 -9.84 -0.64
N PRO A 154 17.63 -9.91 -0.29
CA PRO A 154 18.38 -11.12 -0.58
C PRO A 154 17.56 -12.30 -0.06
N ASP A 155 17.41 -13.31 -0.92
CA ASP A 155 16.62 -14.49 -0.61
C ASP A 155 17.24 -15.19 0.61
N ASN A 156 16.79 -14.79 1.78
CA ASN A 156 17.05 -15.53 3.01
C ASN A 156 16.07 -16.71 3.02
N SER A 157 16.32 -17.64 2.13
CA SER A 157 15.66 -18.94 2.14
C SER A 157 16.14 -19.74 3.34
N PHE A 158 15.54 -19.47 4.46
CA PHE A 158 15.60 -20.33 5.64
C PHE A 158 14.23 -20.91 5.91
#